data_bcb5a201fa6481b56516ea0b0c1e254f
#
_entry.id   bcb5a201fa6481b56516ea0b0c1e254f
#
_cell.length_a   1.000
_cell.length_b   1.000
_cell.length_c   1.000
_cell.angle_alpha   90.00
_cell.angle_beta   90.00
_cell.angle_gamma   90.00
#
_symmetry.space_group_name_H-M   'P 1'
#
loop_
_entity.id
_entity.type
_entity.pdbx_description
1 polymer ?
#
loop_
_entity_poly.entity_id
_entity_poly.type
_entity_poly.pdbx_seq_one_letter_code
_entity_poly.pdbx_strand_id
1 'polypeptide(L)'
;MSYLGSKATSGLCQAIIAMMPPHDTYIETHLGGGAIMKRKPPALRNIGIDLDPEAIADFECNYPVKLINGCAHQFLANYDYQGSELIYSDPPYLRRTRTSGRMYRFDYEEQDHVELVELLKTLPCHVILSGYPSALYDDLLSGWRSLELQVMNQGGVRTERLWFNFIVDRVHWATYAGKNFTDRQRIKRKAANWGKRYQALARAERLAVLAAMMAVEVRETA
;
A
#
# COMPACT_ATOMS: atom_id res chain seq x y z
N MET A 1 2.60 12.15 17.33
CA MET A 1 3.77 11.24 17.44
C MET A 1 3.94 10.49 16.13
N SER A 2 5.17 10.21 15.67
CA SER A 2 5.38 9.43 14.45
C SER A 2 5.09 7.95 14.77
N TYR A 3 4.07 7.38 14.14
CA TYR A 3 3.74 5.96 14.29
C TYR A 3 4.88 5.09 13.72
N LEU A 4 5.23 4.00 14.43
CA LEU A 4 6.29 3.10 14.00
C LEU A 4 5.88 2.44 12.66
N GLY A 5 6.74 2.47 11.65
CA GLY A 5 6.44 1.90 10.33
C GLY A 5 5.65 2.82 9.39
N SER A 6 5.47 4.11 9.73
CA SER A 6 4.75 5.05 8.88
C SER A 6 5.32 5.09 7.46
N LYS A 7 4.48 4.85 6.45
CA LYS A 7 4.81 4.96 5.01
C LYS A 7 4.97 6.42 4.54
N ALA A 8 4.84 7.40 5.44
CA ALA A 8 4.75 8.82 5.11
C ALA A 8 6.03 9.44 4.54
N THR A 9 7.20 8.88 4.84
CA THR A 9 8.50 9.54 4.61
C THR A 9 9.28 9.06 3.39
N SER A 10 8.77 8.09 2.61
CA SER A 10 9.63 7.34 1.69
C SER A 10 9.24 7.39 0.20
N GLY A 11 8.23 8.15 -0.22
CA GLY A 11 7.67 8.04 -1.58
C GLY A 11 6.98 6.71 -1.87
N LEU A 12 7.09 5.74 -0.94
CA LEU A 12 6.43 4.43 -1.01
C LEU A 12 4.91 4.59 -1.07
N CYS A 13 4.37 5.54 -0.32
CA CYS A 13 2.94 5.87 -0.33
C CYS A 13 2.44 6.17 -1.75
N GLN A 14 3.17 7.03 -2.49
CA GLN A 14 2.81 7.39 -3.86
C GLN A 14 2.88 6.21 -4.81
N ALA A 15 3.88 5.34 -4.64
CA ALA A 15 4.01 4.13 -5.43
C ALA A 15 2.84 3.15 -5.17
N ILE A 16 2.46 2.96 -3.90
CA ILE A 16 1.31 2.14 -3.53
C ILE A 16 0.03 2.71 -4.14
N ILE A 17 -0.22 4.01 -3.98
CA ILE A 17 -1.43 4.66 -4.53
C ILE A 17 -1.46 4.57 -6.06
N ALA A 18 -0.32 4.76 -6.73
CA ALA A 18 -0.24 4.69 -8.20
C ALA A 18 -0.58 3.30 -8.76
N MET A 19 -0.36 2.24 -7.98
CA MET A 19 -0.67 0.85 -8.36
C MET A 19 -2.15 0.48 -8.19
N MET A 20 -2.90 1.19 -7.33
CA MET A 20 -4.25 0.82 -6.96
C MET A 20 -5.17 0.72 -8.18
N PRO A 21 -5.86 -0.41 -8.41
CA PRO A 21 -6.89 -0.53 -9.44
C PRO A 21 -8.15 0.27 -9.05
N PRO A 22 -9.08 0.52 -9.99
CA PRO A 22 -10.38 1.10 -9.65
C PRO A 22 -11.08 0.27 -8.58
N HIS A 23 -11.66 0.94 -7.59
CA HIS A 23 -12.37 0.32 -6.49
C HIS A 23 -13.42 1.28 -5.91
N ASP A 24 -14.55 0.72 -5.46
CA ASP A 24 -15.61 1.47 -4.78
C ASP A 24 -15.43 1.46 -3.27
N THR A 25 -14.80 0.43 -2.74
CA THR A 25 -14.49 0.30 -1.31
C THR A 25 -12.99 0.11 -1.11
N TYR A 26 -12.41 0.94 -0.25
CA TYR A 26 -11.03 0.80 0.20
C TYR A 26 -10.98 0.34 1.65
N ILE A 27 -10.21 -0.71 1.92
CA ILE A 27 -10.06 -1.29 3.26
C ILE A 27 -8.56 -1.30 3.62
N GLU A 28 -8.18 -0.62 4.68
CA GLU A 28 -6.83 -0.63 5.26
C GLU A 28 -6.86 -1.41 6.58
N THR A 29 -6.25 -2.61 6.61
CA THR A 29 -6.47 -3.60 7.68
C THR A 29 -5.55 -3.42 8.90
N HIS A 30 -4.48 -2.68 8.76
CA HIS A 30 -3.51 -2.33 9.81
C HIS A 30 -3.25 -0.84 9.66
N LEU A 31 -4.23 -0.03 10.11
CA LEU A 31 -4.33 1.38 9.80
C LEU A 31 -3.11 2.18 10.30
N GLY A 32 -2.68 1.92 11.54
CA GLY A 32 -1.62 2.66 12.19
C GLY A 32 -1.85 4.17 12.07
N GLY A 33 -0.87 4.90 11.55
CA GLY A 33 -1.00 6.32 11.26
C GLY A 33 -1.85 6.66 10.03
N GLY A 34 -2.30 5.67 9.25
CA GLY A 34 -3.13 5.80 8.06
C GLY A 34 -2.50 6.61 6.93
N ALA A 35 -1.20 6.45 6.71
CA ALA A 35 -0.47 7.24 5.73
C ALA A 35 -1.00 7.07 4.29
N ILE A 36 -1.44 5.87 3.93
CA ILE A 36 -2.04 5.59 2.63
C ILE A 36 -3.46 6.13 2.59
N MET A 37 -4.29 5.81 3.60
CA MET A 37 -5.66 6.29 3.71
C MET A 37 -5.76 7.81 3.54
N LYS A 38 -4.93 8.57 4.22
CA LYS A 38 -4.93 10.04 4.22
C LYS A 38 -4.54 10.68 2.88
N ARG A 39 -3.75 9.98 2.06
CA ARG A 39 -3.17 10.55 0.83
C ARG A 39 -3.82 10.06 -0.45
N LYS A 40 -4.45 8.89 -0.42
CA LYS A 40 -5.16 8.39 -1.60
C LYS A 40 -6.43 9.22 -1.87
N PRO A 41 -6.89 9.34 -3.12
CA PRO A 41 -8.23 9.82 -3.39
C PRO A 41 -9.27 8.94 -2.68
N PRO A 42 -10.34 9.53 -2.08
CA PRO A 42 -11.35 8.76 -1.38
C PRO A 42 -12.07 7.79 -2.34
N ALA A 43 -12.35 6.58 -1.86
CA ALA A 43 -13.31 5.67 -2.47
C ALA A 43 -14.75 6.07 -2.02
N LEU A 44 -15.77 5.45 -2.58
CA LEU A 44 -17.14 5.64 -2.12
C LEU A 44 -17.31 5.22 -0.65
N ARG A 45 -16.61 4.14 -0.29
CA ARG A 45 -16.52 3.65 1.10
C ARG A 45 -15.06 3.48 1.48
N ASN A 46 -14.68 4.01 2.64
CA ASN A 46 -13.33 3.87 3.18
C ASN A 46 -13.44 3.28 4.59
N ILE A 47 -12.68 2.20 4.85
CA ILE A 47 -12.71 1.46 6.11
C ILE A 47 -11.27 1.30 6.60
N GLY A 48 -11.02 1.76 7.82
CA GLY A 48 -9.74 1.60 8.51
C GLY A 48 -9.91 0.69 9.72
N ILE A 49 -9.05 -0.31 9.84
CA ILE A 49 -9.08 -1.29 10.92
C ILE A 49 -7.73 -1.29 11.62
N ASP A 50 -7.75 -1.28 12.93
CA ASP A 50 -6.55 -1.50 13.74
C ASP A 50 -6.90 -2.19 15.05
N LEU A 51 -6.02 -3.05 15.51
CA LEU A 51 -6.15 -3.69 16.81
C LEU A 51 -5.79 -2.73 17.94
N ASP A 52 -4.93 -1.72 17.66
CA ASP A 52 -4.55 -0.69 18.62
C ASP A 52 -5.64 0.39 18.74
N PRO A 53 -6.32 0.50 19.90
CA PRO A 53 -7.36 1.50 20.11
C PRO A 53 -6.81 2.94 20.06
N GLU A 54 -5.52 3.15 20.36
CA GLU A 54 -4.92 4.48 20.25
C GLU A 54 -4.74 4.90 18.78
N ALA A 55 -4.37 3.95 17.89
CA ALA A 55 -4.29 4.23 16.46
C ALA A 55 -5.66 4.65 15.89
N ILE A 56 -6.74 4.03 16.35
CA ILE A 56 -8.11 4.38 15.97
C ILE A 56 -8.53 5.74 16.55
N ALA A 57 -8.22 6.01 17.82
CA ALA A 57 -8.60 7.26 18.48
C ALA A 57 -7.87 8.49 17.94
N ASP A 58 -6.58 8.33 17.57
CA ASP A 58 -5.73 9.40 17.04
C ASP A 58 -5.88 9.62 15.53
N PHE A 59 -6.68 8.78 14.85
CA PHE A 59 -6.79 8.87 13.40
C PHE A 59 -7.70 10.03 12.98
N GLU A 60 -7.15 10.92 12.16
CA GLU A 60 -7.87 12.01 11.51
C GLU A 60 -7.71 11.95 10.00
N CYS A 61 -8.78 12.22 9.27
CA CYS A 61 -8.81 12.26 7.81
C CYS A 61 -9.74 13.38 7.34
N ASN A 62 -9.47 13.95 6.15
CA ASN A 62 -10.27 15.02 5.56
C ASN A 62 -11.54 14.54 4.81
N TYR A 63 -11.82 13.24 4.85
CA TYR A 63 -13.03 12.63 4.30
C TYR A 63 -13.51 11.48 5.21
N PRO A 64 -14.78 11.05 5.07
CA PRO A 64 -15.34 10.00 5.93
C PRO A 64 -14.60 8.67 5.81
N VAL A 65 -14.21 8.12 6.95
CA VAL A 65 -13.64 6.79 7.09
C VAL A 65 -14.37 6.05 8.19
N LYS A 66 -14.86 4.85 7.92
CA LYS A 66 -15.41 3.97 8.97
C LYS A 66 -14.23 3.34 9.70
N LEU A 67 -14.04 3.73 10.96
CA LEU A 67 -13.00 3.20 11.83
C LEU A 67 -13.51 2.01 12.63
N ILE A 68 -12.69 0.96 12.73
CA ILE A 68 -13.01 -0.26 13.46
C ILE A 68 -11.81 -0.64 14.33
N ASN A 69 -12.02 -0.63 15.64
CA ASN A 69 -11.04 -1.21 16.55
C ASN A 69 -11.31 -2.72 16.64
N GLY A 70 -10.43 -3.53 16.04
CA GLY A 70 -10.62 -4.96 15.97
C GLY A 70 -9.56 -5.72 15.18
N CYS A 71 -9.70 -7.03 15.19
CA CYS A 71 -8.79 -7.95 14.50
C CYS A 71 -9.03 -7.95 12.98
N ALA A 72 -7.97 -7.73 12.20
CA ALA A 72 -8.01 -7.75 10.74
C ALA A 72 -8.49 -9.09 10.19
N HIS A 73 -8.02 -10.22 10.73
CA HIS A 73 -8.44 -11.56 10.30
C HIS A 73 -9.95 -11.76 10.47
N GLN A 74 -10.47 -11.42 11.66
CA GLN A 74 -11.90 -11.57 11.95
C GLN A 74 -12.75 -10.68 11.05
N PHE A 75 -12.31 -9.44 10.83
CA PHE A 75 -13.02 -8.53 9.94
C PHE A 75 -13.05 -9.06 8.50
N LEU A 76 -11.88 -9.44 7.95
CA LEU A 76 -11.77 -9.93 6.58
C LEU A 76 -12.56 -11.22 6.35
N ALA A 77 -12.57 -12.15 7.33
CA ALA A 77 -13.30 -13.40 7.23
C ALA A 77 -14.84 -13.22 7.24
N ASN A 78 -15.34 -12.13 7.82
CA ASN A 78 -16.78 -11.89 7.99
C ASN A 78 -17.31 -10.72 7.15
N TYR A 79 -16.47 -10.10 6.32
CA TYR A 79 -16.90 -8.99 5.48
C TYR A 79 -17.70 -9.50 4.27
N ASP A 80 -18.80 -8.80 3.95
CA ASP A 80 -19.66 -9.11 2.79
C ASP A 80 -19.10 -8.45 1.54
N TYR A 81 -18.28 -9.19 0.78
CA TYR A 81 -17.60 -8.73 -0.42
C TYR A 81 -18.54 -8.56 -1.60
N GLN A 82 -18.43 -7.41 -2.28
CA GLN A 82 -19.20 -7.09 -3.50
C GLN A 82 -18.35 -7.21 -4.79
N GLY A 83 -17.05 -7.53 -4.67
CA GLY A 83 -16.11 -7.69 -5.78
C GLY A 83 -15.50 -6.38 -6.30
N SER A 84 -15.82 -5.23 -5.67
CA SER A 84 -15.26 -3.92 -6.01
C SER A 84 -14.37 -3.34 -4.90
N GLU A 85 -13.91 -4.19 -4.01
CA GLU A 85 -13.02 -3.82 -2.92
C GLU A 85 -11.55 -3.81 -3.36
N LEU A 86 -10.78 -2.90 -2.73
CA LEU A 86 -9.34 -2.96 -2.65
C LEU A 86 -8.92 -3.03 -1.20
N ILE A 87 -8.22 -4.09 -0.84
CA ILE A 87 -7.60 -4.25 0.47
C ILE A 87 -6.14 -3.84 0.39
N TYR A 88 -5.73 -2.97 1.30
CA TYR A 88 -4.33 -2.71 1.59
C TYR A 88 -4.01 -3.26 2.99
N SER A 89 -3.07 -4.20 3.04
CA SER A 89 -2.63 -4.84 4.27
C SER A 89 -1.15 -4.53 4.54
N ASP A 90 -0.87 -3.95 5.70
CA ASP A 90 0.48 -3.58 6.16
C ASP A 90 0.69 -4.10 7.59
N PRO A 91 0.73 -5.43 7.78
CA PRO A 91 0.86 -6.02 9.10
C PRO A 91 2.19 -5.67 9.76
N PRO A 92 2.33 -5.80 11.08
CA PRO A 92 3.63 -5.76 11.74
C PRO A 92 4.60 -6.69 11.01
N TYR A 93 5.78 -6.21 10.62
CA TYR A 93 6.69 -7.02 9.81
C TYR A 93 7.24 -8.22 10.57
N LEU A 94 7.56 -9.30 9.87
CA LEU A 94 8.17 -10.50 10.42
C LEU A 94 9.38 -10.15 11.31
N ARG A 95 9.41 -10.62 12.54
CA ARG A 95 10.46 -10.29 13.54
C ARG A 95 11.86 -10.54 13.01
N ARG A 96 12.09 -11.66 12.34
CA ARG A 96 13.39 -12.03 11.76
C ARG A 96 13.89 -11.11 10.64
N THR A 97 13.01 -10.29 10.04
CA THR A 97 13.38 -9.35 8.98
C THR A 97 13.63 -7.94 9.51
N ARG A 98 13.35 -7.67 10.78
CA ARG A 98 13.54 -6.36 11.40
C ARG A 98 14.97 -6.16 11.84
N THR A 99 15.51 -4.97 11.63
CA THR A 99 16.86 -4.59 12.12
C THR A 99 16.81 -3.92 13.50
N SER A 100 15.62 -3.51 13.98
CA SER A 100 15.44 -2.90 15.30
C SER A 100 14.71 -3.86 16.23
N GLY A 101 15.15 -3.94 17.50
CA GLY A 101 14.45 -4.71 18.54
C GLY A 101 13.14 -4.06 19.03
N ARG A 102 12.67 -2.98 18.37
CA ARG A 102 11.40 -2.35 18.73
C ARG A 102 10.24 -3.27 18.36
N MET A 103 9.41 -3.57 19.34
CA MET A 103 8.17 -4.34 19.15
C MET A 103 7.01 -3.40 18.87
N TYR A 104 6.08 -3.84 18.02
CA TYR A 104 4.77 -3.21 17.95
C TYR A 104 3.98 -3.57 19.22
N ARG A 105 3.04 -2.72 19.60
CA ARG A 105 2.19 -2.99 20.79
C ARG A 105 1.36 -4.25 20.59
N PHE A 106 0.88 -4.49 19.36
CA PHE A 106 0.20 -5.70 18.92
C PHE A 106 1.03 -6.31 17.79
N ASP A 107 1.96 -7.17 18.16
CA ASP A 107 2.89 -7.78 17.22
C ASP A 107 2.35 -9.11 16.69
N TYR A 108 2.84 -9.54 15.53
CA TYR A 108 2.49 -10.81 14.90
C TYR A 108 3.58 -11.85 15.15
N GLU A 109 3.14 -13.08 15.44
CA GLU A 109 3.98 -14.25 15.32
C GLU A 109 3.98 -14.77 13.88
N GLU A 110 4.86 -15.71 13.54
CA GLU A 110 4.96 -16.24 12.18
C GLU A 110 3.65 -16.91 11.71
N GLN A 111 2.95 -17.56 12.64
CA GLN A 111 1.65 -18.18 12.36
C GLN A 111 0.57 -17.16 11.97
N ASP A 112 0.55 -15.99 12.61
CA ASP A 112 -0.41 -14.91 12.25
C ASP A 112 -0.19 -14.44 10.81
N HIS A 113 1.07 -14.37 10.36
CA HIS A 113 1.40 -14.05 8.97
C HIS A 113 0.90 -15.11 7.99
N VAL A 114 1.08 -16.39 8.31
CA VAL A 114 0.58 -17.50 7.49
C VAL A 114 -0.94 -17.41 7.37
N GLU A 115 -1.64 -17.28 8.49
CA GLU A 115 -3.11 -17.19 8.53
C GLU A 115 -3.62 -15.98 7.77
N LEU A 116 -2.97 -14.80 7.91
CA LEU A 116 -3.32 -13.62 7.16
C LEU A 116 -3.18 -13.84 5.66
N VAL A 117 -2.04 -14.37 5.21
CA VAL A 117 -1.79 -14.58 3.78
C VAL A 117 -2.75 -15.60 3.19
N GLU A 118 -2.99 -16.72 3.87
CA GLU A 118 -3.95 -17.72 3.40
C GLU A 118 -5.36 -17.12 3.29
N LEU A 119 -5.77 -16.32 4.26
CA LEU A 119 -7.04 -15.60 4.19
C LEU A 119 -7.08 -14.64 3.01
N LEU A 120 -6.06 -13.77 2.84
CA LEU A 120 -6.00 -12.80 1.74
C LEU A 120 -6.08 -13.45 0.36
N LYS A 121 -5.54 -14.67 0.19
CA LYS A 121 -5.59 -15.44 -1.06
C LYS A 121 -7.01 -15.92 -1.41
N THR A 122 -7.90 -16.08 -0.43
CA THR A 122 -9.27 -16.53 -0.66
C THR A 122 -10.24 -15.40 -1.02
N LEU A 123 -9.84 -14.14 -0.84
CA LEU A 123 -10.74 -13.01 -0.97
C LEU A 123 -11.09 -12.71 -2.44
N PRO A 124 -12.37 -12.44 -2.77
CA PRO A 124 -12.83 -12.23 -4.14
C PRO A 124 -12.64 -10.77 -4.60
N CYS A 125 -11.52 -10.14 -4.22
CA CYS A 125 -11.26 -8.72 -4.47
C CYS A 125 -9.77 -8.46 -4.74
N HIS A 126 -9.42 -7.21 -5.01
CA HIS A 126 -8.04 -6.81 -5.18
C HIS A 126 -7.35 -6.63 -3.83
N VAL A 127 -6.11 -7.13 -3.72
CA VAL A 127 -5.32 -7.06 -2.50
C VAL A 127 -3.92 -6.55 -2.80
N ILE A 128 -3.42 -5.65 -1.95
CA ILE A 128 -2.02 -5.25 -1.85
C ILE A 128 -1.55 -5.57 -0.44
N LEU A 129 -0.49 -6.36 -0.32
CA LEU A 129 0.19 -6.66 0.94
C LEU A 129 1.58 -6.02 0.93
N SER A 130 1.97 -5.34 1.99
CA SER A 130 3.32 -4.78 2.13
C SER A 130 4.11 -5.45 3.24
N GLY A 131 5.44 -5.54 3.04
CA GLY A 131 6.34 -6.14 4.00
C GLY A 131 7.79 -6.11 3.55
N TYR A 132 8.68 -6.70 4.36
CA TYR A 132 10.05 -6.96 3.93
C TYR A 132 10.13 -8.30 3.17
N PRO A 133 11.03 -8.41 2.17
CA PRO A 133 11.29 -9.68 1.48
C PRO A 133 11.62 -10.79 2.50
N SER A 134 10.99 -11.95 2.33
CA SER A 134 11.25 -13.12 3.17
C SER A 134 10.90 -14.41 2.43
N ALA A 135 11.61 -15.48 2.70
CA ALA A 135 11.32 -16.80 2.12
C ALA A 135 9.88 -17.23 2.41
N LEU A 136 9.37 -16.97 3.61
CA LEU A 136 7.98 -17.29 3.97
C LEU A 136 6.97 -16.64 3.00
N TYR A 137 7.12 -15.34 2.74
CA TYR A 137 6.21 -14.64 1.84
C TYR A 137 6.43 -15.01 0.38
N ASP A 138 7.67 -15.30 -0.03
CA ASP A 138 7.97 -15.75 -1.38
C ASP A 138 7.32 -17.11 -1.68
N ASP A 139 7.33 -18.02 -0.71
CA ASP A 139 6.68 -19.34 -0.83
C ASP A 139 5.15 -19.20 -0.83
N LEU A 140 4.59 -18.50 0.15
CA LEU A 140 3.14 -18.38 0.31
C LEU A 140 2.47 -17.60 -0.82
N LEU A 141 3.16 -16.61 -1.40
CA LEU A 141 2.65 -15.70 -2.43
C LEU A 141 3.27 -15.95 -3.80
N SER A 142 3.80 -17.15 -4.06
CA SER A 142 4.48 -17.51 -5.32
C SER A 142 3.64 -17.24 -6.59
N GLY A 143 2.30 -17.25 -6.49
CA GLY A 143 1.39 -16.93 -7.58
C GLY A 143 1.04 -15.44 -7.71
N TRP A 144 1.47 -14.60 -6.76
CA TRP A 144 1.20 -13.17 -6.79
C TRP A 144 2.30 -12.40 -7.52
N ARG A 145 1.96 -11.21 -7.99
CA ARG A 145 2.94 -10.27 -8.53
C ARG A 145 3.60 -9.52 -7.39
N SER A 146 4.84 -9.07 -7.60
CA SER A 146 5.52 -8.25 -6.60
C SER A 146 6.27 -7.07 -7.21
N LEU A 147 6.47 -6.03 -6.40
CA LEU A 147 7.29 -4.86 -6.71
C LEU A 147 8.18 -4.55 -5.51
N GLU A 148 9.48 -4.46 -5.73
CA GLU A 148 10.44 -4.01 -4.72
C GLU A 148 10.72 -2.52 -4.85
N LEU A 149 10.74 -1.83 -3.72
CA LEU A 149 11.05 -0.42 -3.61
C LEU A 149 12.14 -0.20 -2.58
N GLN A 150 13.14 0.58 -2.94
CA GLN A 150 14.17 1.01 -1.99
C GLN A 150 13.65 2.24 -1.24
N VAL A 151 13.57 2.11 0.08
CA VAL A 151 13.13 3.20 0.95
C VAL A 151 14.25 3.60 1.89
N MET A 152 14.43 4.90 2.08
CA MET A 152 15.39 5.42 3.04
C MET A 152 14.67 5.84 4.32
N ASN A 153 15.11 5.34 5.45
CA ASN A 153 14.65 5.77 6.76
C ASN A 153 15.85 6.12 7.65
N GLN A 154 15.60 6.51 8.88
CA GLN A 154 16.67 6.86 9.85
C GLN A 154 17.67 5.72 10.11
N GLY A 155 17.32 4.49 9.82
CA GLY A 155 18.17 3.29 9.95
C GLY A 155 18.87 2.87 8.66
N GLY A 156 18.81 3.68 7.59
CA GLY A 156 19.45 3.41 6.29
C GLY A 156 18.46 2.96 5.20
N VAL A 157 19.02 2.51 4.08
CA VAL A 157 18.24 2.00 2.93
C VAL A 157 17.68 0.62 3.26
N ARG A 158 16.39 0.41 2.99
CA ARG A 158 15.70 -0.89 3.13
C ARG A 158 14.90 -1.20 1.88
N THR A 159 14.76 -2.49 1.59
CA THR A 159 13.88 -2.96 0.54
C THR A 159 12.52 -3.26 1.13
N GLU A 160 11.52 -2.50 0.69
CA GLU A 160 10.10 -2.83 0.90
C GLU A 160 9.61 -3.63 -0.30
N ARG A 161 8.79 -4.64 -0.08
CA ARG A 161 8.15 -5.39 -1.15
C ARG A 161 6.64 -5.31 -1.00
N LEU A 162 5.99 -5.07 -2.13
CA LEU A 162 4.54 -5.10 -2.27
C LEU A 162 4.19 -6.36 -3.04
N TRP A 163 3.28 -7.18 -2.51
CA TRP A 163 2.67 -8.30 -3.22
C TRP A 163 1.22 -7.93 -3.56
N PHE A 164 0.77 -8.33 -4.75
CA PHE A 164 -0.59 -8.02 -5.20
C PHE A 164 -1.13 -9.08 -6.16
N ASN A 165 -2.44 -9.30 -6.14
CA ASN A 165 -3.14 -10.36 -6.88
C ASN A 165 -3.74 -9.92 -8.22
N PHE A 166 -3.37 -8.74 -8.72
CA PHE A 166 -3.93 -8.16 -9.94
C PHE A 166 -2.84 -7.71 -10.93
N ILE A 167 -3.23 -7.35 -12.15
CA ILE A 167 -2.32 -6.81 -13.16
C ILE A 167 -2.32 -5.29 -13.08
N VAL A 168 -1.15 -4.68 -12.89
CA VAL A 168 -0.96 -3.23 -12.99
C VAL A 168 -0.72 -2.90 -14.47
N ASP A 169 -1.78 -2.77 -15.24
CA ASP A 169 -1.69 -2.55 -16.69
C ASP A 169 -2.13 -1.15 -17.14
N ARG A 170 -2.71 -0.34 -16.25
CA ARG A 170 -3.29 0.96 -16.58
C ARG A 170 -2.98 2.02 -15.51
N VAL A 171 -2.82 3.26 -15.95
CA VAL A 171 -2.74 4.42 -15.06
C VAL A 171 -4.17 4.82 -14.69
N HIS A 172 -4.71 4.21 -13.65
CA HIS A 172 -6.11 4.40 -13.24
C HIS A 172 -6.41 5.82 -12.79
N TRP A 173 -5.48 6.45 -12.07
CA TRP A 173 -5.65 7.82 -11.56
C TRP A 173 -5.72 8.88 -12.64
N ALA A 174 -5.25 8.61 -13.86
CA ALA A 174 -5.45 9.50 -15.00
C ALA A 174 -6.94 9.70 -15.34
N THR A 175 -7.80 8.80 -14.89
CA THR A 175 -9.26 8.92 -15.05
C THR A 175 -9.83 10.05 -14.18
N TYR A 176 -9.20 10.34 -13.05
CA TYR A 176 -9.62 11.37 -12.09
C TYR A 176 -8.76 12.64 -12.19
N ALA A 177 -7.59 12.58 -12.83
CA ALA A 177 -6.71 13.72 -13.04
C ALA A 177 -7.19 14.55 -14.22
N GLY A 178 -7.36 15.87 -14.02
CA GLY A 178 -7.73 16.80 -15.08
C GLY A 178 -9.14 17.40 -14.97
N LYS A 179 -9.25 18.66 -15.39
CA LYS A 179 -10.45 19.51 -15.19
C LYS A 179 -11.64 19.11 -16.09
N ASN A 180 -11.38 18.48 -17.22
CA ASN A 180 -12.39 18.06 -18.20
C ASN A 180 -11.90 16.85 -19.00
N PHE A 181 -12.75 16.33 -19.89
CA PHE A 181 -12.42 15.17 -20.72
C PHE A 181 -11.13 15.32 -21.52
N THR A 182 -10.93 16.46 -22.20
CA THR A 182 -9.74 16.73 -23.02
C THR A 182 -8.47 16.73 -22.18
N ASP A 183 -8.52 17.37 -21.02
CA ASP A 183 -7.39 17.43 -20.09
C ASP A 183 -7.04 16.04 -19.54
N ARG A 184 -8.03 15.24 -19.17
CA ARG A 184 -7.83 13.84 -18.74
C ARG A 184 -7.17 13.02 -19.85
N GLN A 185 -7.61 13.14 -21.10
CA GLN A 185 -6.98 12.45 -22.23
C GLN A 185 -5.54 12.89 -22.47
N ARG A 186 -5.25 14.18 -22.30
CA ARG A 186 -3.89 14.73 -22.39
C ARG A 186 -2.98 14.13 -21.31
N ILE A 187 -3.43 14.10 -20.05
CA ILE A 187 -2.69 13.53 -18.92
C ILE A 187 -2.46 12.03 -19.14
N LYS A 188 -3.49 11.29 -19.56
CA LYS A 188 -3.38 9.85 -19.86
C LYS A 188 -2.33 9.57 -20.94
N ARG A 189 -2.32 10.35 -22.05
CA ARG A 189 -1.31 10.20 -23.11
C ARG A 189 0.10 10.53 -22.59
N LYS A 190 0.24 11.58 -21.77
CA LYS A 190 1.52 11.93 -21.16
C LYS A 190 2.06 10.81 -20.29
N ALA A 191 1.23 10.25 -19.41
CA ALA A 191 1.59 9.13 -18.55
C ALA A 191 2.00 7.88 -19.36
N ALA A 192 1.24 7.52 -20.40
CA ALA A 192 1.57 6.39 -21.28
C ALA A 192 2.92 6.59 -22.00
N ASN A 193 3.21 7.80 -22.49
CA ASN A 193 4.48 8.12 -23.14
C ASN A 193 5.68 8.05 -22.16
N TRP A 194 5.50 8.51 -20.93
CA TRP A 194 6.51 8.36 -19.89
C TRP A 194 6.74 6.88 -19.53
N GLY A 195 5.67 6.09 -19.41
CA GLY A 195 5.78 4.66 -19.19
C GLY A 195 6.62 3.95 -20.27
N LYS A 196 6.38 4.25 -21.55
CA LYS A 196 7.17 3.71 -22.67
C LYS A 196 8.65 4.10 -22.58
N ARG A 197 8.95 5.37 -22.29
CA ARG A 197 10.32 5.83 -22.10
C ARG A 197 11.01 5.13 -20.94
N TYR A 198 10.32 5.00 -19.81
CA TYR A 198 10.82 4.31 -18.64
C TYR A 198 11.10 2.83 -18.90
N GLN A 199 10.22 2.13 -19.64
CA GLN A 199 10.42 0.74 -20.03
C GLN A 199 11.67 0.53 -20.91
N ALA A 200 12.03 1.51 -21.74
CA ALA A 200 13.21 1.45 -22.60
C ALA A 200 14.54 1.61 -21.85
N LEU A 201 14.53 2.06 -20.60
CA LEU A 201 15.72 2.22 -19.78
C LEU A 201 16.24 0.87 -19.27
N ALA A 202 17.56 0.76 -19.06
CA ALA A 202 18.15 -0.36 -18.34
C ALA A 202 17.65 -0.44 -16.89
N ARG A 203 17.70 -1.63 -16.28
CA ARG A 203 17.15 -1.84 -14.92
C ARG A 203 17.72 -0.86 -13.89
N ALA A 204 19.03 -0.63 -13.89
CA ALA A 204 19.68 0.30 -12.97
C ALA A 204 19.22 1.75 -13.18
N GLU A 205 19.07 2.19 -14.43
CA GLU A 205 18.57 3.52 -14.76
C GLU A 205 17.11 3.70 -14.35
N ARG A 206 16.28 2.65 -14.52
CA ARG A 206 14.87 2.68 -14.06
C ARG A 206 14.77 2.91 -12.56
N LEU A 207 15.60 2.24 -11.76
CA LEU A 207 15.64 2.44 -10.31
C LEU A 207 16.06 3.86 -9.94
N ALA A 208 17.09 4.40 -10.60
CA ALA A 208 17.54 5.78 -10.36
C ALA A 208 16.49 6.82 -10.73
N VAL A 209 15.82 6.65 -11.88
CA VAL A 209 14.72 7.55 -12.31
C VAL A 209 13.54 7.48 -11.36
N LEU A 210 13.14 6.26 -10.94
CA LEU A 210 12.05 6.10 -9.97
C LEU A 210 12.39 6.78 -8.64
N ALA A 211 13.60 6.57 -8.13
CA ALA A 211 14.06 7.23 -6.89
C ALA A 211 14.05 8.76 -7.01
N ALA A 212 14.46 9.30 -8.15
CA ALA A 212 14.43 10.75 -8.40
C ALA A 212 13.00 11.30 -8.45
N MET A 213 12.07 10.61 -9.10
CA MET A 213 10.64 10.99 -9.13
C MET A 213 10.03 10.95 -7.73
N MET A 214 10.30 9.91 -6.96
CA MET A 214 9.83 9.80 -5.57
C MET A 214 10.36 10.92 -4.68
N ALA A 215 11.61 11.37 -4.89
CA ALA A 215 12.19 12.46 -4.13
C ALA A 215 11.51 13.83 -4.41
N VAL A 216 10.95 14.03 -5.59
CA VAL A 216 10.16 15.24 -5.91
C VAL A 216 8.87 15.26 -5.07
N GLU A 217 8.12 14.16 -5.06
CA GLU A 217 6.87 14.05 -4.30
C GLU A 217 7.06 14.24 -2.79
N VAL A 218 8.19 13.76 -2.24
CA VAL A 218 8.50 13.93 -0.81
C VAL A 218 8.75 15.40 -0.45
N ARG A 219 9.32 16.20 -1.36
CA ARG A 219 9.61 17.62 -1.10
C ARG A 219 8.36 18.50 -1.14
N GLU A 220 7.35 18.14 -1.92
CA GLU A 220 6.10 18.90 -2.03
C GLU A 220 5.15 18.69 -0.84
N THR A 221 5.39 17.67 -0.03
CA THR A 221 4.56 17.33 1.15
C THR A 221 5.13 17.78 2.49
N ALA A 222 6.26 18.46 2.49
CA ALA A 222 6.89 19.06 3.68
C ALA A 222 6.57 20.55 3.79
#